data_f45aa9a3ecc9b45b9dc2d26f711987da
#
_entry.id   f45aa9a3ecc9b45b9dc2d26f711987da
#
_cell.length_a   1.000
_cell.length_b   1.000
_cell.length_c   1.000
_cell.angle_alpha   90.00
_cell.angle_beta   90.00
_cell.angle_gamma   90.00
#
_symmetry.space_group_name_H-M   'P 1'
#
loop_
_entity.id
_entity.type
_entity.pdbx_description
1 polymer ?
#
loop_
_entity_poly.entity_id
_entity_poly.type
_entity_poly.pdbx_seq_one_letter_code
_entity_poly.pdbx_strand_id
1 'polypeptide(L)'
;MQYPTVSVNGVSVRVDDEGRYNLNDLHAAAVANGEATEQQRPSQFLRSAQVKRFIKALKAKVQKSTLEQIQPLNVIKGGDEPGVWGVELLAIRYAAWIKPEFEIEVYEVFRTVVRLGISSMSRLNKIDNMINTETKAISQCASQMAKWGVGGRKQLLHTARERVSDEVQMYLPGIV
;
A
#
# COMPACT_ATOMS: atom_id res chain seq x y z
N MET A 1 28.70 -21.10 -8.40
CA MET A 1 28.06 -19.78 -8.27
C MET A 1 27.72 -19.55 -6.80
N GLN A 2 28.01 -18.35 -6.26
CA GLN A 2 27.68 -18.04 -4.87
C GLN A 2 26.37 -17.28 -4.88
N TYR A 3 25.29 -17.92 -4.45
CA TYR A 3 23.97 -17.27 -4.36
C TYR A 3 23.94 -16.24 -3.23
N PRO A 4 23.22 -15.13 -3.39
CA PRO A 4 22.93 -14.25 -2.27
C PRO A 4 22.20 -15.03 -1.17
N THR A 5 22.55 -14.78 0.08
CA THR A 5 21.99 -15.46 1.23
C THR A 5 21.26 -14.50 2.14
N VAL A 6 20.10 -14.93 2.63
CA VAL A 6 19.32 -14.19 3.63
C VAL A 6 19.38 -14.98 4.94
N SER A 7 19.67 -14.32 6.06
CA SER A 7 19.65 -14.95 7.37
C SER A 7 18.22 -15.03 7.91
N VAL A 8 17.76 -16.24 8.17
CA VAL A 8 16.47 -16.50 8.83
C VAL A 8 16.77 -17.24 10.14
N ASN A 9 16.46 -16.62 11.28
CA ASN A 9 16.77 -17.14 12.61
C ASN A 9 18.23 -17.61 12.79
N GLY A 10 19.19 -16.87 12.22
CA GLY A 10 20.61 -17.16 12.32
C GLY A 10 21.11 -18.22 11.32
N VAL A 11 20.24 -18.76 10.49
CA VAL A 11 20.61 -19.72 9.42
C VAL A 11 20.55 -19.03 8.06
N SER A 12 21.59 -19.31 7.25
CA SER A 12 21.73 -18.76 5.90
C SER A 12 20.85 -19.52 4.92
N VAL A 13 19.93 -18.83 4.26
CA VAL A 13 19.03 -19.35 3.21
C VAL A 13 19.46 -18.76 1.87
N ARG A 14 19.73 -19.60 0.90
CA ARG A 14 20.11 -19.19 -0.46
C ARG A 14 18.90 -18.61 -1.20
N VAL A 15 19.18 -17.59 -2.01
CA VAL A 15 18.20 -16.96 -2.90
C VAL A 15 18.76 -17.01 -4.32
N ASP A 16 17.98 -17.47 -5.30
CA ASP A 16 18.41 -17.51 -6.69
C ASP A 16 18.31 -16.14 -7.40
N ASP A 17 18.78 -16.10 -8.65
CA ASP A 17 18.81 -14.88 -9.47
C ASP A 17 17.41 -14.29 -9.77
N GLU A 18 16.35 -15.11 -9.63
CA GLU A 18 14.97 -14.69 -9.77
C GLU A 18 14.30 -14.32 -8.43
N GLY A 19 15.06 -14.26 -7.33
CA GLY A 19 14.54 -13.92 -6.00
C GLY A 19 13.77 -15.05 -5.31
N ARG A 20 13.94 -16.31 -5.72
CA ARG A 20 13.32 -17.46 -5.05
C ARG A 20 14.20 -18.00 -3.94
N TYR A 21 13.59 -18.37 -2.84
CA TYR A 21 14.22 -18.92 -1.64
C TYR A 21 14.38 -20.45 -1.75
N ASN A 22 15.50 -20.97 -1.30
CA ASN A 22 15.71 -22.41 -1.22
C ASN A 22 14.93 -23.00 -0.02
N LEU A 23 13.87 -23.75 -0.31
CA LEU A 23 13.03 -24.36 0.73
C LEU A 23 13.74 -25.50 1.50
N ASN A 24 14.77 -26.10 0.91
CA ASN A 24 15.56 -27.11 1.59
C ASN A 24 16.45 -26.49 2.67
N ASP A 25 16.99 -25.30 2.42
CA ASP A 25 17.75 -24.54 3.43
C ASP A 25 16.85 -24.10 4.57
N LEU A 26 15.62 -23.62 4.26
CA LEU A 26 14.62 -23.30 5.26
C LEU A 26 14.25 -24.53 6.13
N HIS A 27 14.11 -25.70 5.50
CA HIS A 27 13.86 -26.94 6.23
C HIS A 27 15.01 -27.30 7.15
N ALA A 28 16.26 -27.26 6.63
CA ALA A 28 17.44 -27.56 7.42
C ALA A 28 17.60 -26.61 8.61
N ALA A 29 17.28 -25.32 8.41
CA ALA A 29 17.25 -24.33 9.47
C ALA A 29 16.22 -24.67 10.57
N ALA A 30 15.01 -25.01 10.17
CA ALA A 30 13.95 -25.36 11.09
C ALA A 30 14.24 -26.65 11.87
N VAL A 31 14.84 -27.65 11.23
CA VAL A 31 15.28 -28.90 11.90
C VAL A 31 16.41 -28.62 12.88
N ALA A 32 17.41 -27.82 12.51
CA ALA A 32 18.51 -27.44 13.38
C ALA A 32 18.04 -26.70 14.64
N ASN A 33 16.97 -25.90 14.53
CA ASN A 33 16.37 -25.19 15.65
C ASN A 33 15.32 -26.01 16.44
N GLY A 34 15.10 -27.28 16.06
CA GLY A 34 14.09 -28.13 16.70
C GLY A 34 12.64 -27.76 16.39
N GLU A 35 12.42 -26.91 15.39
CA GLU A 35 11.10 -26.42 14.99
C GLU A 35 10.43 -27.31 13.92
N ALA A 36 11.19 -28.15 13.24
CA ALA A 36 10.70 -29.07 12.21
C ALA A 36 11.24 -30.48 12.42
N THR A 37 10.50 -31.45 11.90
CA THR A 37 10.95 -32.85 11.81
C THR A 37 11.52 -33.13 10.44
N GLU A 38 12.40 -34.15 10.35
CA GLU A 38 12.96 -34.64 9.08
C GLU A 38 11.87 -35.00 8.03
N GLN A 39 10.67 -35.31 8.47
CA GLN A 39 9.56 -35.68 7.58
C GLN A 39 8.87 -34.47 6.95
N GLN A 40 9.04 -33.27 7.51
CA GLN A 40 8.45 -32.03 7.01
C GLN A 40 9.25 -31.40 5.86
N ARG A 41 9.77 -32.24 4.96
CA ARG A 41 10.55 -31.82 3.79
C ARG A 41 9.71 -31.08 2.76
N PRO A 42 10.32 -30.20 1.94
CA PRO A 42 9.62 -29.48 0.86
C PRO A 42 8.87 -30.40 -0.09
N SER A 43 9.38 -31.60 -0.35
CA SER A 43 8.72 -32.60 -1.20
C SER A 43 7.38 -33.08 -0.64
N GLN A 44 7.23 -33.20 0.67
CA GLN A 44 5.95 -33.54 1.32
C GLN A 44 4.96 -32.38 1.29
N PHE A 45 5.43 -31.17 1.57
CA PHE A 45 4.64 -29.95 1.45
C PHE A 45 4.02 -29.81 0.04
N LEU A 46 4.81 -30.03 -1.01
CA LEU A 46 4.36 -29.92 -2.41
C LEU A 46 3.35 -31.02 -2.82
N ARG A 47 3.23 -32.12 -2.07
CA ARG A 47 2.21 -33.17 -2.33
C ARG A 47 0.80 -32.69 -1.98
N SER A 48 0.66 -31.78 -1.05
CA SER A 48 -0.64 -31.28 -0.58
C SER A 48 -1.46 -30.69 -1.73
N ALA A 49 -2.73 -31.11 -1.84
CA ALA A 49 -3.65 -30.56 -2.83
C ALA A 49 -3.89 -29.05 -2.63
N GLN A 50 -3.84 -28.59 -1.38
CA GLN A 50 -3.98 -27.18 -1.04
C GLN A 50 -2.80 -26.37 -1.54
N VAL A 51 -1.56 -26.88 -1.38
CA VAL A 51 -0.35 -26.23 -1.87
C VAL A 51 -0.31 -26.19 -3.40
N LYS A 52 -0.72 -27.26 -4.05
CA LYS A 52 -0.83 -27.31 -5.53
C LYS A 52 -1.79 -26.24 -6.07
N ARG A 53 -2.96 -26.08 -5.39
CA ARG A 53 -3.91 -25.02 -5.74
C ARG A 53 -3.34 -23.62 -5.52
N PHE A 54 -2.60 -23.42 -4.44
CA PHE A 54 -1.93 -22.15 -4.14
C PHE A 54 -0.89 -21.81 -5.20
N ILE A 55 -0.03 -22.76 -5.59
CA ILE A 55 0.96 -22.57 -6.66
C ILE A 55 0.28 -22.24 -7.98
N LYS A 56 -0.84 -22.92 -8.31
CA LYS A 56 -1.63 -22.60 -9.52
C LYS A 56 -2.17 -21.16 -9.50
N ALA A 57 -2.64 -20.71 -8.35
CA ALA A 57 -3.13 -19.34 -8.19
C ALA A 57 -2.00 -18.31 -8.32
N LEU A 58 -0.82 -18.60 -7.75
CA LEU A 58 0.38 -17.74 -7.92
C LEU A 58 0.78 -17.63 -9.39
N LYS A 59 0.82 -18.76 -10.12
CA LYS A 59 1.12 -18.76 -11.57
C LYS A 59 0.15 -17.90 -12.36
N ALA A 60 -1.15 -18.02 -12.08
CA ALA A 60 -2.17 -17.22 -12.75
C ALA A 60 -2.06 -15.72 -12.45
N LYS A 61 -1.60 -15.36 -11.24
CA LYS A 61 -1.37 -13.96 -10.85
C LYS A 61 -0.15 -13.38 -11.58
N VAL A 62 0.94 -14.13 -11.69
CA VAL A 62 2.16 -13.73 -12.40
C VAL A 62 1.90 -13.56 -13.90
N GLN A 63 1.13 -14.45 -14.54
CA GLN A 63 0.77 -14.33 -15.95
C GLN A 63 -0.06 -13.07 -16.28
N LYS A 64 -0.77 -12.50 -15.31
CA LYS A 64 -1.54 -11.25 -15.46
C LYS A 64 -0.71 -9.99 -15.21
N SER A 65 0.49 -10.14 -14.63
CA SER A 65 1.40 -9.04 -14.38
C SER A 65 2.35 -8.87 -15.56
N THR A 66 2.38 -7.68 -16.15
CA THR A 66 3.18 -7.38 -17.35
C THR A 66 4.68 -7.23 -17.05
N LEU A 67 5.10 -7.26 -15.79
CA LEU A 67 6.42 -6.78 -15.39
C LEU A 67 7.47 -7.87 -15.15
N GLU A 68 7.14 -9.10 -14.74
CA GLU A 68 8.12 -10.20 -14.64
C GLU A 68 7.40 -11.55 -14.60
N GLN A 69 7.76 -12.45 -15.52
CA GLN A 69 7.20 -13.81 -15.58
C GLN A 69 8.03 -14.79 -14.72
N ILE A 70 8.20 -14.48 -13.42
CA ILE A 70 8.93 -15.34 -12.50
C ILE A 70 8.08 -16.59 -12.20
N GLN A 71 8.64 -17.78 -12.46
CA GLN A 71 7.99 -19.04 -12.11
C GLN A 71 7.91 -19.18 -10.57
N PRO A 72 6.71 -19.32 -9.97
CA PRO A 72 6.55 -19.39 -8.51
C PRO A 72 7.30 -20.53 -7.83
N LEU A 73 7.58 -21.59 -8.55
CA LEU A 73 8.29 -22.78 -8.08
C LEU A 73 9.24 -23.29 -9.16
N ASN A 74 10.49 -23.56 -8.77
CA ASN A 74 11.47 -24.27 -9.58
C ASN A 74 12.01 -25.45 -8.78
N VAL A 75 12.03 -26.65 -9.38
CA VAL A 75 12.52 -27.88 -8.75
C VAL A 75 13.64 -28.42 -9.56
N ILE A 76 14.87 -28.37 -9.05
CA ILE A 76 16.10 -28.88 -9.67
C ILE A 76 16.35 -30.26 -9.08
N LYS A 77 16.33 -31.28 -9.96
CA LYS A 77 16.59 -32.66 -9.60
C LYS A 77 17.97 -33.08 -10.16
N GLY A 78 18.92 -33.30 -9.25
CA GLY A 78 20.28 -33.64 -9.65
C GLY A 78 21.12 -32.43 -10.11
N GLY A 79 22.35 -32.66 -10.56
CA GLY A 79 23.32 -31.60 -10.84
C GLY A 79 24.04 -31.11 -9.59
N ASP A 80 24.80 -30.02 -9.74
CA ASP A 80 25.67 -29.51 -8.68
C ASP A 80 24.89 -28.85 -7.55
N GLU A 81 23.63 -28.40 -7.81
CA GLU A 81 22.81 -27.68 -6.83
C GLU A 81 21.34 -28.10 -6.88
N PRO A 82 21.02 -29.33 -6.43
CA PRO A 82 19.62 -29.76 -6.35
C PRO A 82 18.88 -28.99 -5.27
N GLY A 83 17.60 -28.67 -5.52
CA GLY A 83 16.81 -27.97 -4.55
C GLY A 83 15.39 -27.65 -5.02
N VAL A 84 14.58 -27.21 -4.07
CA VAL A 84 13.24 -26.69 -4.30
C VAL A 84 13.27 -25.18 -4.03
N TRP A 85 13.06 -24.41 -5.09
CA TRP A 85 13.13 -22.97 -5.03
C TRP A 85 11.75 -22.35 -5.18
N GLY A 86 11.32 -21.57 -4.21
CA GLY A 86 10.00 -20.94 -4.18
C GLY A 86 10.05 -19.44 -4.00
N VAL A 87 9.14 -18.71 -4.65
CA VAL A 87 8.99 -17.28 -4.40
C VAL A 87 8.63 -17.02 -2.93
N GLU A 88 8.86 -15.80 -2.47
CA GLU A 88 8.68 -15.39 -1.07
C GLU A 88 7.35 -15.87 -0.46
N LEU A 89 6.22 -15.68 -1.16
CA LEU A 89 4.92 -16.13 -0.67
C LEU A 89 4.83 -17.65 -0.48
N LEU A 90 5.55 -18.42 -1.27
CA LEU A 90 5.61 -19.88 -1.13
C LEU A 90 6.53 -20.28 0.02
N ALA A 91 7.62 -19.54 0.24
CA ALA A 91 8.52 -19.72 1.37
C ALA A 91 7.82 -19.42 2.72
N ILE A 92 7.09 -18.31 2.80
CA ILE A 92 6.27 -17.96 3.97
C ILE A 92 5.23 -19.05 4.25
N ARG A 93 4.54 -19.53 3.21
CA ARG A 93 3.55 -20.60 3.38
C ARG A 93 4.17 -21.92 3.80
N TYR A 94 5.40 -22.21 3.37
CA TYR A 94 6.15 -23.39 3.81
C TYR A 94 6.55 -23.26 5.29
N ALA A 95 7.06 -22.10 5.71
CA ALA A 95 7.38 -21.83 7.11
C ALA A 95 6.15 -21.96 8.02
N ALA A 96 5.01 -21.42 7.59
CA ALA A 96 3.72 -21.55 8.27
C ALA A 96 3.23 -23.01 8.39
N TRP A 97 3.49 -23.82 7.37
CA TRP A 97 3.16 -25.25 7.42
C TRP A 97 4.07 -26.04 8.37
N ILE A 98 5.34 -25.63 8.51
CA ILE A 98 6.27 -26.22 9.49
C ILE A 98 5.88 -25.82 10.91
N LYS A 99 5.63 -24.55 11.16
CA LYS A 99 5.41 -23.96 12.48
C LYS A 99 4.10 -23.16 12.50
N PRO A 100 3.01 -23.74 13.04
CA PRO A 100 1.71 -23.03 13.12
C PRO A 100 1.76 -21.73 13.90
N GLU A 101 2.62 -21.60 14.90
CA GLU A 101 2.81 -20.37 15.68
C GLU A 101 3.31 -19.23 14.80
N PHE A 102 4.21 -19.52 13.85
CA PHE A 102 4.65 -18.55 12.85
C PHE A 102 3.49 -18.09 11.94
N GLU A 103 2.58 -18.99 11.58
CA GLU A 103 1.37 -18.62 10.81
C GLU A 103 0.53 -17.60 11.58
N ILE A 104 0.35 -17.81 12.88
CA ILE A 104 -0.39 -16.88 13.75
C ILE A 104 0.30 -15.53 13.79
N GLU A 105 1.62 -15.49 13.99
CA GLU A 105 2.40 -14.24 14.02
C GLU A 105 2.25 -13.47 12.69
N VAL A 106 2.35 -14.15 11.55
CA VAL A 106 2.14 -13.52 10.23
C VAL A 106 0.76 -12.90 10.11
N TYR A 107 -0.29 -13.59 10.58
CA TYR A 107 -1.66 -13.06 10.56
C TYR A 107 -1.83 -11.87 11.51
N GLU A 108 -1.18 -11.87 12.67
CA GLU A 108 -1.23 -10.75 13.62
C GLU A 108 -0.54 -9.51 13.06
N VAL A 109 0.63 -9.66 12.45
CA VAL A 109 1.34 -8.57 11.77
C VAL A 109 0.47 -8.02 10.63
N PHE A 110 -0.07 -8.89 9.78
CA PHE A 110 -0.95 -8.47 8.69
C PHE A 110 -2.18 -7.70 9.22
N ARG A 111 -2.85 -8.22 10.25
CA ARG A 111 -3.99 -7.54 10.89
C ARG A 111 -3.62 -6.17 11.42
N THR A 112 -2.43 -6.04 12.02
CA THR A 112 -1.92 -4.77 12.55
C THR A 112 -1.65 -3.77 11.43
N VAL A 113 -0.96 -4.19 10.37
CA VAL A 113 -0.67 -3.34 9.20
C VAL A 113 -1.96 -2.86 8.53
N VAL A 114 -2.94 -3.75 8.35
CA VAL A 114 -4.25 -3.39 7.77
C VAL A 114 -4.98 -2.36 8.65
N ARG A 115 -5.01 -2.57 9.97
CA ARG A 115 -5.65 -1.61 10.90
C ARG A 115 -4.99 -0.25 10.88
N LEU A 116 -3.65 -0.20 10.89
CA LEU A 116 -2.89 1.05 10.79
C LEU A 116 -3.12 1.74 9.45
N GLY A 117 -3.15 0.98 8.35
CA GLY A 117 -3.46 1.50 7.02
C GLY A 117 -4.85 2.14 6.94
N ILE A 118 -5.88 1.48 7.47
CA ILE A 118 -7.26 2.01 7.52
C ILE A 118 -7.32 3.29 8.37
N SER A 119 -6.66 3.32 9.53
CA SER A 119 -6.60 4.50 10.38
C SER A 119 -5.92 5.68 9.69
N SER A 120 -4.80 5.45 9.01
CA SER A 120 -4.07 6.47 8.25
C SER A 120 -4.89 7.02 7.08
N MET A 121 -5.59 6.16 6.33
CA MET A 121 -6.52 6.57 5.27
C MET A 121 -7.66 7.45 5.81
N SER A 122 -8.24 7.07 6.95
CA SER A 122 -9.29 7.87 7.59
C SER A 122 -8.80 9.27 7.98
N ARG A 123 -7.56 9.38 8.47
CA ARG A 123 -6.94 10.67 8.81
C ARG A 123 -6.68 11.52 7.56
N LEU A 124 -6.16 10.93 6.49
CA LEU A 124 -5.97 11.61 5.21
C LEU A 124 -7.29 12.16 4.67
N ASN A 125 -8.33 11.33 4.61
CA ASN A 125 -9.66 11.76 4.14
C ASN A 125 -10.22 12.94 4.95
N LYS A 126 -9.98 12.99 6.26
CA LYS A 126 -10.38 14.13 7.10
C LYS A 126 -9.63 15.40 6.71
N ILE A 127 -8.31 15.31 6.51
CA ILE A 127 -7.49 16.46 6.10
C ILE A 127 -7.91 16.96 4.72
N ASP A 128 -8.11 16.06 3.76
CA ASP A 128 -8.58 16.42 2.41
C ASP A 128 -9.95 17.13 2.44
N ASN A 129 -10.87 16.63 3.26
CA ASN A 129 -12.16 17.28 3.45
C ASN A 129 -12.03 18.69 4.08
N MET A 130 -11.12 18.88 5.03
CA MET A 130 -10.85 20.20 5.61
C MET A 130 -10.28 21.15 4.56
N ILE A 131 -9.27 20.72 3.81
CA ILE A 131 -8.64 21.50 2.72
C ILE A 131 -9.71 21.92 1.71
N ASN A 132 -10.54 20.99 1.26
CA ASN A 132 -11.60 21.27 0.28
C ASN A 132 -12.64 22.27 0.83
N THR A 133 -13.01 22.15 2.10
CA THR A 133 -13.98 23.05 2.74
C THR A 133 -13.41 24.46 2.86
N GLU A 134 -12.17 24.61 3.34
CA GLU A 134 -11.51 25.92 3.48
C GLU A 134 -11.24 26.56 2.11
N THR A 135 -10.79 25.80 1.13
CA THR A 135 -10.56 26.29 -0.24
C THR A 135 -11.87 26.81 -0.85
N LYS A 136 -12.98 26.10 -0.63
CA LYS A 136 -14.29 26.53 -1.11
C LYS A 136 -14.74 27.83 -0.42
N ALA A 137 -14.53 27.96 0.88
CA ALA A 137 -14.86 29.18 1.63
C ALA A 137 -14.04 30.37 1.14
N ILE A 138 -12.72 30.21 0.97
CA ILE A 138 -11.83 31.26 0.44
C ILE A 138 -12.24 31.67 -0.98
N SER A 139 -12.55 30.70 -1.84
CA SER A 139 -13.02 30.97 -3.21
C SER A 139 -14.32 31.76 -3.23
N GLN A 140 -15.25 31.44 -2.33
CA GLN A 140 -16.49 32.19 -2.17
C GLN A 140 -16.23 33.64 -1.73
N CYS A 141 -15.36 33.85 -0.72
CA CYS A 141 -14.96 35.19 -0.28
C CYS A 141 -14.29 35.99 -1.43
N ALA A 142 -13.36 35.36 -2.16
CA ALA A 142 -12.72 36.00 -3.31
C ALA A 142 -13.74 36.40 -4.39
N SER A 143 -14.72 35.55 -4.68
CA SER A 143 -15.81 35.86 -5.60
C SER A 143 -16.68 37.03 -5.13
N GLN A 144 -16.96 37.08 -3.83
CA GLN A 144 -17.72 38.24 -3.24
C GLN A 144 -16.89 39.50 -3.31
N MET A 145 -15.58 39.47 -3.01
CA MET A 145 -14.70 40.64 -3.12
C MET A 145 -14.60 41.13 -4.58
N ALA A 146 -14.48 40.23 -5.55
CA ALA A 146 -14.50 40.58 -6.96
C ALA A 146 -15.83 41.27 -7.37
N LYS A 147 -16.95 40.73 -6.94
CA LYS A 147 -18.28 41.36 -7.17
C LYS A 147 -18.42 42.73 -6.52
N TRP A 148 -17.80 42.96 -5.37
CA TRP A 148 -17.78 44.25 -4.72
C TRP A 148 -16.87 45.25 -5.46
N GLY A 149 -15.62 44.86 -5.78
CA GLY A 149 -14.63 45.78 -6.35
C GLY A 149 -14.75 45.96 -7.86
N VAL A 150 -14.82 44.84 -8.61
CA VAL A 150 -14.79 44.84 -10.09
C VAL A 150 -16.19 44.64 -10.69
N GLY A 151 -17.08 43.97 -9.98
CA GLY A 151 -18.44 43.67 -10.43
C GLY A 151 -19.42 44.86 -10.39
N GLY A 152 -18.95 46.07 -10.15
CA GLY A 152 -19.74 47.28 -10.26
C GLY A 152 -20.65 47.59 -9.06
N ARG A 153 -20.82 46.67 -8.09
CA ARG A 153 -21.72 46.97 -6.94
C ARG A 153 -21.26 48.16 -6.10
N LYS A 154 -19.92 48.25 -5.88
CA LYS A 154 -19.35 49.42 -5.20
C LYS A 154 -19.58 50.68 -6.01
N GLN A 155 -19.32 50.65 -7.33
CA GLN A 155 -19.55 51.78 -8.22
C GLN A 155 -21.03 52.19 -8.27
N LEU A 156 -21.95 51.21 -8.38
CA LEU A 156 -23.39 51.47 -8.37
C LEU A 156 -23.82 52.16 -7.08
N LEU A 157 -23.32 51.76 -5.92
CA LEU A 157 -23.63 52.40 -4.66
C LEU A 157 -23.05 53.83 -4.56
N HIS A 158 -21.81 54.04 -5.09
CA HIS A 158 -21.25 55.39 -5.15
C HIS A 158 -22.07 56.32 -6.07
N THR A 159 -22.42 55.85 -7.27
CA THR A 159 -23.26 56.62 -8.19
C THR A 159 -24.65 56.91 -7.60
N ALA A 160 -25.25 55.91 -6.93
CA ALA A 160 -26.51 56.13 -6.24
C ALA A 160 -26.40 57.18 -5.10
N ARG A 161 -25.30 57.14 -4.33
CA ARG A 161 -25.01 58.13 -3.30
C ARG A 161 -24.83 59.54 -3.87
N GLU A 162 -24.08 59.67 -4.98
CA GLU A 162 -23.88 60.95 -5.68
C GLU A 162 -25.23 61.53 -6.11
N ARG A 163 -26.10 60.74 -6.77
CA ARG A 163 -27.43 61.19 -7.19
C ARG A 163 -28.25 61.71 -6.03
N VAL A 164 -28.28 60.95 -4.93
CA VAL A 164 -29.03 61.40 -3.73
C VAL A 164 -28.38 62.62 -3.12
N SER A 165 -27.04 62.73 -3.13
CA SER A 165 -26.33 63.93 -2.67
C SER A 165 -26.70 65.16 -3.50
N ASP A 166 -26.76 65.03 -4.82
CA ASP A 166 -27.13 66.10 -5.74
C ASP A 166 -28.61 66.53 -5.53
N GLU A 167 -29.51 65.55 -5.30
CA GLU A 167 -30.90 65.84 -4.96
C GLU A 167 -31.03 66.65 -3.62
N VAL A 168 -30.24 66.21 -2.60
CA VAL A 168 -30.22 66.92 -1.31
C VAL A 168 -29.70 68.35 -1.46
N GLN A 169 -28.67 68.59 -2.26
CA GLN A 169 -28.11 69.91 -2.52
C GLN A 169 -29.09 70.81 -3.28
N MET A 170 -29.92 70.23 -4.17
CA MET A 170 -30.97 70.97 -4.91
C MET A 170 -32.07 71.45 -3.99
N TYR A 171 -32.44 70.64 -3.00
CA TYR A 171 -33.56 71.02 -2.07
C TYR A 171 -33.05 71.69 -0.81
N LEU A 172 -31.82 71.55 -0.41
CA LEU A 172 -31.21 72.07 0.82
C LEU A 172 -29.80 72.63 0.53
N PRO A 173 -29.66 73.75 -0.20
CA PRO A 173 -28.37 74.30 -0.57
C PRO A 173 -27.58 74.72 0.68
N GLY A 174 -26.37 74.16 0.88
CA GLY A 174 -25.51 74.51 1.98
C GLY A 174 -25.46 73.52 3.17
N ILE A 175 -26.08 72.35 3.07
CA ILE A 175 -26.14 71.35 4.16
C ILE A 175 -25.14 70.17 3.92
N VAL A 176 -24.40 70.11 2.82
CA VAL A 176 -23.43 69.03 2.54
C VAL A 176 -22.02 69.54 2.53
#